data_f928433fbbf95442a4b7078df6eee57c
#
_entry.id   f928433fbbf95442a4b7078df6eee57c
#
_cell.length_a   1.000
_cell.length_b   1.000
_cell.length_c   1.000
_cell.angle_alpha   90.00
_cell.angle_beta   90.00
_cell.angle_gamma   90.00
#
_symmetry.space_group_name_H-M   'P 1'
#
loop_
_entity.id
_entity.type
_entity.pdbx_description
1 polymer ?
#
loop_
_entity_poly.entity_id
_entity_poly.type
_entity_poly.pdbx_seq_one_letter_code
_entity_poly.pdbx_strand_id
1 'polypeptide(L)'
;MRVHYPIVIMFMKKSVLCVFLVAVIISCWSTGCTDKKQASTDTIVADTLPADTSKVDTLDNLISETPMPKAADELFDDFIFNFAANRKLQMKRIKFPLPVDRFGKLSYVKKKQWKMEHFFMDQDYYTLIFDNRKQMNLVKDTTIDHVVIEKVFYRKKVVQQFLFNRINGLWMMTSINYRPMYQNMNASFLKFYGAFATDTAFQARHLHNPVKFIGPDPDDDFSTMTGDIEPETWPAFAPQLPSGMIYNIIYGQKYTESSQKIFVIRGIANGLETTLTFKRIGGKWQLMKLEM
;
A
#
# COMPACT_ATOMS: atom_id res chain seq x y z
N MET A 1 52.44 -10.81 7.54
CA MET A 1 51.99 -11.34 8.83
C MET A 1 50.48 -10.99 8.94
N ARG A 2 49.63 -11.95 8.62
CA ARG A 2 48.16 -11.75 8.62
C ARG A 2 47.63 -12.16 10.01
N VAL A 3 47.03 -11.25 10.74
CA VAL A 3 46.36 -11.53 12.00
C VAL A 3 44.91 -11.88 11.71
N HIS A 4 44.59 -13.16 11.90
CA HIS A 4 43.23 -13.64 11.88
C HIS A 4 42.60 -13.43 13.28
N TYR A 5 41.58 -12.59 13.40
CA TYR A 5 40.71 -12.57 14.57
C TYR A 5 39.51 -13.46 14.35
N PRO A 6 39.17 -14.35 15.30
CA PRO A 6 38.10 -15.33 15.11
C PRO A 6 36.73 -14.72 15.34
N ILE A 7 35.86 -14.93 14.36
CA ILE A 7 34.42 -14.57 14.33
C ILE A 7 33.58 -15.29 15.44
N VAL A 8 34.19 -16.22 16.17
CA VAL A 8 33.51 -17.08 17.15
C VAL A 8 33.03 -16.32 18.41
N ILE A 9 33.64 -15.21 18.80
CA ILE A 9 33.30 -14.49 20.04
C ILE A 9 32.01 -13.67 19.92
N MET A 10 31.60 -13.31 18.70
CA MET A 10 30.39 -12.48 18.48
C MET A 10 29.09 -13.29 18.58
N PHE A 11 29.13 -14.60 18.31
CA PHE A 11 27.95 -15.46 18.42
C PHE A 11 27.58 -15.84 19.88
N MET A 12 28.58 -15.95 20.75
CA MET A 12 28.33 -16.32 22.14
C MET A 12 27.62 -15.22 22.97
N LYS A 13 27.83 -13.94 22.66
CA LYS A 13 27.18 -12.83 23.38
C LYS A 13 25.67 -12.72 23.06
N LYS A 14 25.23 -13.09 21.86
CA LYS A 14 23.81 -13.04 21.49
C LYS A 14 22.99 -14.19 22.10
N SER A 15 23.57 -15.37 22.25
CA SER A 15 22.89 -16.52 22.86
C SER A 15 22.66 -16.35 24.38
N VAL A 16 23.60 -15.71 25.09
CA VAL A 16 23.44 -15.44 26.54
C VAL A 16 22.35 -14.40 26.79
N LEU A 17 22.22 -13.39 25.91
CA LEU A 17 21.18 -12.38 26.05
C LEU A 17 19.76 -12.95 25.85
N CYS A 18 19.59 -13.88 24.88
CA CYS A 18 18.30 -14.54 24.65
C CYS A 18 17.87 -15.44 25.83
N VAL A 19 18.81 -16.12 26.50
CA VAL A 19 18.51 -16.99 27.64
C VAL A 19 18.05 -16.12 28.85
N PHE A 20 18.65 -14.95 29.09
CA PHE A 20 18.20 -14.04 30.14
C PHE A 20 16.81 -13.46 29.89
N LEU A 21 16.46 -13.14 28.63
CA LEU A 21 15.15 -12.63 28.26
C LEU A 21 14.02 -13.66 28.48
N VAL A 22 14.28 -14.93 28.17
CA VAL A 22 13.32 -16.03 28.41
C VAL A 22 13.14 -16.31 29.89
N ALA A 23 14.18 -16.21 30.71
CA ALA A 23 14.10 -16.40 32.16
C ALA A 23 13.27 -15.31 32.87
N VAL A 24 13.30 -14.06 32.39
CA VAL A 24 12.50 -12.96 32.94
C VAL A 24 11.01 -13.10 32.60
N ILE A 25 10.67 -13.66 31.44
CA ILE A 25 9.27 -13.88 31.06
C ILE A 25 8.60 -14.98 31.88
N ILE A 26 9.35 -16.02 32.29
CA ILE A 26 8.81 -17.13 33.08
C ILE A 26 8.55 -16.72 34.56
N SER A 27 9.25 -15.73 35.10
CA SER A 27 9.08 -15.27 36.49
C SER A 27 7.88 -14.33 36.72
N CYS A 28 7.23 -13.83 35.67
CA CYS A 28 6.06 -12.94 35.78
C CYS A 28 4.69 -13.65 35.80
N TRP A 29 4.64 -15.00 35.77
CA TRP A 29 3.38 -15.75 35.71
C TRP A 29 2.98 -16.44 37.03
N SER A 30 3.58 -16.09 38.16
CA SER A 30 3.31 -16.73 39.45
C SER A 30 2.81 -15.80 40.58
N THR A 31 1.90 -14.87 40.26
CA THR A 31 1.12 -14.19 41.30
C THR A 31 -0.36 -14.23 40.98
N GLY A 32 -0.98 -15.34 41.37
CA GLY A 32 -2.43 -15.45 41.45
C GLY A 32 -2.91 -14.97 42.78
N CYS A 33 -3.87 -14.08 42.82
CA CYS A 33 -4.66 -13.75 44.02
C CYS A 33 -6.01 -14.44 43.95
N THR A 34 -6.22 -15.28 44.94
CA THR A 34 -7.50 -15.87 45.36
C THR A 34 -8.36 -14.82 46.07
N ASP A 35 -9.64 -14.73 45.70
CA ASP A 35 -10.68 -14.37 46.66
C ASP A 35 -11.99 -15.11 46.36
N LYS A 36 -12.52 -15.69 47.49
CA LYS A 36 -13.73 -16.48 47.62
C LYS A 36 -14.97 -15.58 47.83
N LYS A 37 -16.11 -16.00 47.26
CA LYS A 37 -17.41 -16.21 47.96
C LYS A 37 -18.47 -16.53 46.90
N GLN A 38 -19.08 -17.58 46.96
CA GLN A 38 -20.12 -18.30 47.74
C GLN A 38 -21.42 -18.43 46.91
N ALA A 39 -21.74 -19.63 46.67
CA ALA A 39 -22.89 -20.42 46.30
C ALA A 39 -24.28 -19.79 46.10
N SER A 40 -24.96 -20.23 45.08
CA SER A 40 -26.31 -20.80 45.17
C SER A 40 -26.54 -21.78 44.04
N THR A 41 -27.07 -22.91 44.43
CA THR A 41 -27.44 -24.13 43.72
C THR A 41 -28.65 -23.86 42.83
N ASP A 42 -28.58 -24.33 41.57
CA ASP A 42 -29.77 -24.98 40.95
C ASP A 42 -29.35 -25.88 39.79
N THR A 43 -29.81 -27.09 39.90
CA THR A 43 -29.56 -28.25 39.04
C THR A 43 -30.50 -28.21 37.84
N ILE A 44 -29.99 -28.25 36.60
CA ILE A 44 -30.77 -28.73 35.44
C ILE A 44 -29.85 -29.51 34.49
N VAL A 45 -30.12 -30.78 34.43
CA VAL A 45 -30.06 -31.83 33.39
C VAL A 45 -29.22 -31.58 32.14
N ALA A 46 -28.26 -32.49 31.97
CA ALA A 46 -27.50 -32.69 30.76
C ALA A 46 -28.40 -33.20 29.63
N ASP A 47 -28.31 -32.51 28.47
CA ASP A 47 -28.74 -33.11 27.20
C ASP A 47 -27.59 -33.05 26.22
N THR A 48 -27.14 -34.24 25.84
CA THR A 48 -26.02 -34.47 24.95
C THR A 48 -26.51 -34.35 23.50
N LEU A 49 -26.00 -33.36 22.76
CA LEU A 49 -26.10 -33.32 21.31
C LEU A 49 -24.69 -33.38 20.67
N PRO A 50 -24.55 -34.03 19.53
CA PRO A 50 -23.24 -34.35 18.97
C PRO A 50 -22.52 -33.15 18.40
N ALA A 51 -21.20 -33.09 18.59
CA ALA A 51 -20.31 -32.10 18.04
C ALA A 51 -20.28 -32.18 16.52
N ASP A 52 -20.85 -31.19 15.86
CA ASP A 52 -20.68 -30.94 14.43
C ASP A 52 -19.38 -30.15 14.22
N THR A 53 -18.37 -30.85 13.70
CA THR A 53 -17.07 -30.31 13.35
C THR A 53 -17.12 -29.72 11.93
N SER A 54 -17.72 -28.52 11.80
CA SER A 54 -17.59 -27.70 10.58
C SER A 54 -17.51 -26.21 10.96
N LYS A 55 -16.38 -25.80 11.51
CA LYS A 55 -16.08 -24.37 11.77
C LYS A 55 -14.65 -24.04 11.43
N VAL A 56 -14.39 -23.86 10.14
CA VAL A 56 -13.30 -23.02 9.65
C VAL A 56 -13.96 -22.10 8.63
N ASP A 57 -14.34 -20.88 9.08
CA ASP A 57 -14.66 -19.71 8.24
C ASP A 57 -15.27 -18.56 9.08
N THR A 58 -14.89 -18.46 10.37
CA THR A 58 -15.63 -17.53 11.25
C THR A 58 -15.18 -16.07 11.09
N LEU A 59 -13.92 -15.79 10.76
CA LEU A 59 -13.43 -14.41 10.66
C LEU A 59 -13.84 -13.76 9.32
N ASP A 60 -13.66 -14.45 8.22
CA ASP A 60 -14.04 -13.96 6.88
C ASP A 60 -15.56 -13.77 6.76
N ASN A 61 -16.33 -14.61 7.41
CA ASN A 61 -17.78 -14.47 7.47
C ASN A 61 -18.22 -13.28 8.35
N LEU A 62 -17.58 -13.04 9.50
CA LEU A 62 -17.85 -11.89 10.37
C LEU A 62 -17.53 -10.56 9.67
N ILE A 63 -16.37 -10.47 9.00
CA ILE A 63 -16.00 -9.28 8.22
C ILE A 63 -16.97 -9.06 7.06
N SER A 64 -17.46 -10.13 6.44
CA SER A 64 -18.39 -10.05 5.29
C SER A 64 -19.84 -9.72 5.67
N GLU A 65 -20.24 -9.90 6.93
CA GLU A 65 -21.61 -9.68 7.44
C GLU A 65 -21.76 -8.33 8.12
N THR A 66 -20.67 -7.68 8.55
CA THR A 66 -20.73 -6.34 9.13
C THR A 66 -21.15 -5.33 8.06
N PRO A 67 -22.27 -4.62 8.24
CA PRO A 67 -22.67 -3.57 7.30
C PRO A 67 -21.61 -2.47 7.28
N MET A 68 -21.18 -2.07 6.08
CA MET A 68 -20.28 -0.93 5.92
C MET A 68 -20.92 0.33 6.48
N PRO A 69 -20.24 1.11 7.34
CA PRO A 69 -20.76 2.40 7.79
C PRO A 69 -21.10 3.31 6.60
N LYS A 70 -22.14 4.13 6.69
CA LYS A 70 -22.48 5.08 5.62
C LYS A 70 -21.32 6.02 5.28
N ALA A 71 -20.52 6.40 6.26
CA ALA A 71 -19.31 7.21 6.09
C ALA A 71 -18.21 6.52 5.26
N ALA A 72 -18.22 5.20 5.15
CA ALA A 72 -17.21 4.47 4.37
C ALA A 72 -17.28 4.69 2.83
N ASP A 73 -18.32 5.35 2.33
CA ASP A 73 -18.40 5.80 0.93
C ASP A 73 -18.04 7.28 0.75
N GLU A 74 -17.73 8.02 1.80
CA GLU A 74 -17.40 9.45 1.71
C GLU A 74 -16.04 9.64 1.07
N LEU A 75 -15.03 8.94 1.55
CA LEU A 75 -13.70 8.91 0.94
C LEU A 75 -13.52 7.63 0.13
N PHE A 76 -12.83 7.76 -0.99
CA PHE A 76 -12.51 6.59 -1.81
C PHE A 76 -11.57 5.61 -1.10
N ASP A 77 -10.64 6.12 -0.28
CA ASP A 77 -9.71 5.28 0.48
C ASP A 77 -10.46 4.36 1.45
N ASP A 78 -11.43 4.87 2.19
CA ASP A 78 -12.24 4.06 3.12
C ASP A 78 -13.02 2.97 2.39
N PHE A 79 -13.52 3.27 1.19
CA PHE A 79 -14.21 2.30 0.36
C PHE A 79 -13.27 1.24 -0.22
N ILE A 80 -12.12 1.63 -0.80
CA ILE A 80 -11.30 0.71 -1.59
C ILE A 80 -10.65 -0.37 -0.75
N PHE A 81 -10.21 -0.08 0.49
CA PHE A 81 -9.65 -1.09 1.38
C PHE A 81 -10.67 -2.18 1.70
N ASN A 82 -11.90 -1.79 2.05
CA ASN A 82 -12.99 -2.73 2.28
C ASN A 82 -13.35 -3.50 1.01
N PHE A 83 -13.39 -2.83 -0.15
CA PHE A 83 -13.71 -3.45 -1.43
C PHE A 83 -12.66 -4.48 -1.85
N ALA A 84 -11.37 -4.19 -1.66
CA ALA A 84 -10.27 -5.10 -1.98
C ALA A 84 -10.26 -6.36 -1.08
N ALA A 85 -10.65 -6.22 0.19
CA ALA A 85 -10.67 -7.31 1.16
C ALA A 85 -11.95 -8.16 1.13
N ASN A 86 -13.07 -7.66 0.57
CA ASN A 86 -14.39 -8.29 0.72
C ASN A 86 -15.03 -8.69 -0.61
N ARG A 87 -15.07 -10.00 -0.88
CA ARG A 87 -15.67 -10.56 -2.10
C ARG A 87 -17.16 -10.23 -2.24
N LYS A 88 -17.94 -10.28 -1.14
CA LYS A 88 -19.37 -9.97 -1.17
C LYS A 88 -19.60 -8.50 -1.54
N LEU A 89 -18.74 -7.60 -1.04
CA LEU A 89 -18.77 -6.18 -1.37
C LEU A 89 -18.44 -5.96 -2.85
N GLN A 90 -17.40 -6.62 -3.40
CA GLN A 90 -17.10 -6.57 -4.84
C GLN A 90 -18.31 -6.97 -5.68
N MET A 91 -18.99 -8.08 -5.31
CA MET A 91 -20.17 -8.55 -6.03
C MET A 91 -21.37 -7.60 -5.98
N LYS A 92 -21.44 -6.70 -4.97
CA LYS A 92 -22.48 -5.67 -4.83
C LYS A 92 -22.10 -4.35 -5.51
N ARG A 93 -20.79 -4.03 -5.55
CA ARG A 93 -20.26 -2.72 -5.99
C ARG A 93 -19.61 -2.76 -7.38
N ILE A 94 -19.75 -3.86 -8.11
CA ILE A 94 -19.37 -3.96 -9.52
C ILE A 94 -20.65 -3.91 -10.37
N LYS A 95 -20.62 -3.04 -11.39
CA LYS A 95 -21.72 -2.95 -12.37
C LYS A 95 -21.60 -4.08 -13.40
N PHE A 96 -22.40 -5.13 -13.22
CA PHE A 96 -22.43 -6.26 -14.14
C PHE A 96 -23.54 -6.13 -15.22
N PRO A 97 -23.31 -6.63 -16.45
CA PRO A 97 -22.06 -7.20 -16.95
C PRO A 97 -20.99 -6.12 -17.04
N LEU A 98 -19.78 -6.42 -16.49
CA LEU A 98 -18.68 -5.47 -16.42
C LEU A 98 -18.00 -5.34 -17.79
N PRO A 99 -17.99 -4.16 -18.41
CA PRO A 99 -17.26 -3.94 -19.66
C PRO A 99 -15.75 -3.98 -19.43
N VAL A 100 -15.07 -4.69 -20.31
CA VAL A 100 -13.60 -4.81 -20.33
C VAL A 100 -13.12 -4.48 -21.74
N ASP A 101 -12.45 -3.36 -21.86
CA ASP A 101 -11.80 -2.93 -23.10
C ASP A 101 -10.32 -3.34 -23.10
N ARG A 102 -9.94 -4.22 -24.01
CA ARG A 102 -8.55 -4.61 -24.24
C ARG A 102 -8.08 -4.05 -25.56
N PHE A 103 -7.35 -2.93 -25.51
CA PHE A 103 -6.77 -2.29 -26.69
C PHE A 103 -7.79 -2.01 -27.81
N GLY A 104 -8.98 -1.50 -27.41
CA GLY A 104 -10.08 -1.23 -28.35
C GLY A 104 -11.02 -2.42 -28.61
N LYS A 105 -10.73 -3.60 -28.07
CA LYS A 105 -11.63 -4.77 -28.18
C LYS A 105 -12.48 -4.87 -26.91
N LEU A 106 -13.77 -4.57 -27.04
CA LEU A 106 -14.74 -4.62 -25.96
C LEU A 106 -15.20 -6.05 -25.69
N SER A 107 -15.24 -6.44 -24.44
CA SER A 107 -15.81 -7.69 -23.96
C SER A 107 -16.53 -7.44 -22.63
N TYR A 108 -17.30 -8.42 -22.12
CA TYR A 108 -18.06 -8.28 -20.90
C TYR A 108 -17.81 -9.44 -19.94
N VAL A 109 -17.57 -9.14 -18.69
CA VAL A 109 -17.46 -10.13 -17.63
C VAL A 109 -18.80 -10.23 -16.90
N LYS A 110 -19.43 -11.42 -16.93
CA LYS A 110 -20.65 -11.70 -16.20
C LYS A 110 -20.37 -11.89 -14.71
N LYS A 111 -21.36 -11.63 -13.85
CA LYS A 111 -21.24 -11.73 -12.39
C LYS A 111 -20.59 -13.04 -11.92
N LYS A 112 -21.03 -14.19 -12.45
CA LYS A 112 -20.47 -15.52 -12.10
C LYS A 112 -19.05 -15.79 -12.63
N GLN A 113 -18.55 -14.98 -13.54
CA GLN A 113 -17.19 -15.08 -14.08
C GLN A 113 -16.20 -14.20 -13.33
N TRP A 114 -16.68 -13.32 -12.44
CA TRP A 114 -15.83 -12.43 -11.68
C TRP A 114 -14.95 -13.21 -10.71
N LYS A 115 -13.65 -12.98 -10.80
CA LYS A 115 -12.65 -13.42 -9.82
C LYS A 115 -12.30 -12.22 -8.95
N MET A 116 -12.23 -12.41 -7.64
CA MET A 116 -11.85 -11.36 -6.71
C MET A 116 -10.52 -10.74 -7.10
N GLU A 117 -10.45 -9.41 -7.10
CA GLU A 117 -9.21 -8.64 -7.30
C GLU A 117 -8.82 -8.04 -5.95
N HIS A 118 -7.62 -8.39 -5.48
CA HIS A 118 -7.09 -7.92 -4.19
C HIS A 118 -6.38 -6.58 -4.31
N PHE A 119 -6.23 -6.06 -5.54
CA PHE A 119 -5.55 -4.80 -5.83
C PHE A 119 -4.13 -4.77 -5.21
N PHE A 120 -3.81 -3.71 -4.50
CA PHE A 120 -2.51 -3.48 -3.87
C PHE A 120 -2.33 -4.24 -2.53
N MET A 121 -3.35 -4.95 -2.02
CA MET A 121 -3.29 -5.60 -0.70
C MET A 121 -2.15 -6.63 -0.58
N ASP A 122 -1.74 -7.24 -1.70
CA ASP A 122 -0.64 -8.22 -1.72
C ASP A 122 0.76 -7.56 -1.78
N GLN A 123 0.83 -6.22 -1.86
CA GLN A 123 2.09 -5.47 -2.01
C GLN A 123 2.48 -4.65 -0.79
N ASP A 124 1.64 -4.58 0.26
CA ASP A 124 1.80 -3.77 1.46
C ASP A 124 1.92 -2.25 1.21
N TYR A 125 1.83 -1.81 -0.04
CA TYR A 125 1.88 -0.40 -0.46
C TYR A 125 1.09 -0.17 -1.75
N TYR A 126 0.75 1.10 -1.99
CA TYR A 126 0.30 1.63 -3.27
C TYR A 126 1.01 2.94 -3.58
N THR A 127 0.86 3.43 -4.80
CA THR A 127 1.54 4.66 -5.23
C THR A 127 0.55 5.71 -5.69
N LEU A 128 0.99 6.98 -5.63
CA LEU A 128 0.27 8.13 -6.13
C LEU A 128 1.22 8.97 -6.98
N ILE A 129 0.70 9.53 -8.08
CA ILE A 129 1.45 10.44 -8.94
C ILE A 129 0.68 11.75 -9.00
N PHE A 130 1.32 12.85 -8.62
CA PHE A 130 0.75 14.20 -8.67
C PHE A 130 1.65 15.14 -9.47
N ASP A 131 1.07 16.17 -10.09
CA ASP A 131 1.83 17.23 -10.76
C ASP A 131 2.32 18.29 -9.77
N ASN A 132 1.60 18.45 -8.66
CA ASN A 132 1.90 19.44 -7.62
C ASN A 132 1.28 19.05 -6.27
N ARG A 133 1.71 19.74 -5.20
CA ARG A 133 1.23 19.46 -3.84
C ARG A 133 -0.28 19.76 -3.64
N LYS A 134 -0.88 20.68 -4.40
CA LYS A 134 -2.32 20.95 -4.29
C LYS A 134 -3.16 19.73 -4.69
N GLN A 135 -2.71 18.96 -5.67
CA GLN A 135 -3.39 17.73 -6.08
C GLN A 135 -3.37 16.64 -4.99
N MET A 136 -2.43 16.67 -4.05
CA MET A 136 -2.40 15.70 -2.93
C MET A 136 -3.64 15.82 -2.03
N ASN A 137 -4.27 17.02 -1.98
CA ASN A 137 -5.48 17.23 -1.19
C ASN A 137 -6.70 16.46 -1.76
N LEU A 138 -6.68 16.07 -3.03
CA LEU A 138 -7.77 15.28 -3.65
C LEU A 138 -8.02 13.95 -2.96
N VAL A 139 -7.02 13.38 -2.31
CA VAL A 139 -7.16 12.14 -1.53
C VAL A 139 -8.22 12.29 -0.42
N LYS A 140 -8.36 13.50 0.12
CA LYS A 140 -9.30 13.85 1.20
C LYS A 140 -10.57 14.57 0.70
N ASP A 141 -10.73 14.68 -0.62
CA ASP A 141 -11.85 15.40 -1.21
C ASP A 141 -13.07 14.47 -1.34
N THR A 142 -14.11 14.73 -0.55
CA THR A 142 -15.36 13.99 -0.55
C THR A 142 -16.26 14.28 -1.75
N THR A 143 -15.93 15.30 -2.56
CA THR A 143 -16.73 15.74 -3.71
C THR A 143 -16.36 15.02 -5.00
N ILE A 144 -15.23 14.31 -5.05
CA ILE A 144 -14.84 13.56 -6.23
C ILE A 144 -15.84 12.44 -6.50
N ASP A 145 -16.14 12.21 -7.76
CA ASP A 145 -17.10 11.21 -8.24
C ASP A 145 -16.48 10.16 -9.18
N HIS A 146 -15.19 10.31 -9.48
CA HIS A 146 -14.44 9.44 -10.37
C HIS A 146 -13.03 9.17 -9.85
N VAL A 147 -12.67 7.88 -9.72
CA VAL A 147 -11.34 7.41 -9.36
C VAL A 147 -10.91 6.29 -10.28
N VAL A 148 -9.65 6.26 -10.63
CA VAL A 148 -9.04 5.17 -11.41
C VAL A 148 -7.91 4.55 -10.62
N ILE A 149 -7.94 3.22 -10.48
CA ILE A 149 -6.79 2.46 -10.01
C ILE A 149 -6.07 1.91 -11.24
N GLU A 150 -4.83 2.27 -11.40
CA GLU A 150 -3.96 1.77 -12.46
C GLU A 150 -3.05 0.67 -11.93
N LYS A 151 -3.01 -0.46 -12.62
CA LYS A 151 -2.01 -1.52 -12.44
C LYS A 151 -1.02 -1.42 -13.60
N VAL A 152 0.15 -0.85 -13.33
CA VAL A 152 1.16 -0.55 -14.34
C VAL A 152 2.15 -1.70 -14.42
N PHE A 153 2.20 -2.38 -15.55
CA PHE A 153 3.11 -3.49 -15.80
C PHE A 153 4.31 -3.01 -16.64
N TYR A 154 5.42 -2.68 -16.00
CA TYR A 154 6.60 -2.11 -16.68
C TYR A 154 7.18 -3.04 -17.73
N ARG A 155 7.34 -4.34 -17.44
CA ARG A 155 7.87 -5.32 -18.40
C ARG A 155 6.97 -5.51 -19.63
N LYS A 156 5.65 -5.49 -19.43
CA LYS A 156 4.67 -5.65 -20.51
C LYS A 156 4.38 -4.35 -21.22
N LYS A 157 4.80 -3.20 -20.66
CA LYS A 157 4.47 -1.85 -21.13
C LYS A 157 2.96 -1.62 -21.31
N VAL A 158 2.18 -2.14 -20.37
CA VAL A 158 0.70 -2.10 -20.33
C VAL A 158 0.24 -1.51 -19.03
N VAL A 159 -0.85 -0.75 -19.10
CA VAL A 159 -1.59 -0.26 -17.93
C VAL A 159 -2.99 -0.88 -17.96
N GLN A 160 -3.37 -1.55 -16.90
CA GLN A 160 -4.74 -1.97 -16.61
C GLN A 160 -5.38 -0.94 -15.71
N GLN A 161 -6.52 -0.39 -16.10
CA GLN A 161 -7.24 0.65 -15.38
C GLN A 161 -8.55 0.09 -14.88
N PHE A 162 -8.82 0.19 -13.58
CA PHE A 162 -10.10 -0.10 -12.95
C PHE A 162 -10.80 1.24 -12.69
N LEU A 163 -11.94 1.46 -13.33
CA LEU A 163 -12.65 2.73 -13.27
C LEU A 163 -13.77 2.63 -12.22
N PHE A 164 -13.72 3.55 -11.28
CA PHE A 164 -14.73 3.70 -10.24
C PHE A 164 -15.45 5.02 -10.42
N ASN A 165 -16.77 4.98 -10.31
CA ASN A 165 -17.63 6.16 -10.35
C ASN A 165 -18.56 6.14 -9.15
N ARG A 166 -18.91 7.32 -8.63
CA ARG A 166 -19.89 7.47 -7.59
C ARG A 166 -21.28 7.49 -8.23
N ILE A 167 -22.11 6.48 -7.96
CA ILE A 167 -23.47 6.33 -8.50
C ILE A 167 -24.43 6.32 -7.32
N ASN A 168 -25.34 7.28 -7.26
CA ASN A 168 -26.28 7.47 -6.14
C ASN A 168 -25.58 7.49 -4.76
N GLY A 169 -24.44 8.19 -4.68
CA GLY A 169 -23.65 8.31 -3.47
C GLY A 169 -22.73 7.12 -3.16
N LEU A 170 -22.78 6.04 -3.93
CA LEU A 170 -22.02 4.82 -3.70
C LEU A 170 -20.90 4.66 -4.74
N TRP A 171 -19.72 4.27 -4.29
CA TRP A 171 -18.64 3.90 -5.19
C TRP A 171 -18.92 2.57 -5.90
N MET A 172 -18.87 2.59 -7.22
CA MET A 172 -19.11 1.44 -8.08
C MET A 172 -17.99 1.26 -9.09
N MET A 173 -17.45 0.06 -9.23
CA MET A 173 -16.55 -0.26 -10.34
C MET A 173 -17.38 -0.44 -11.61
N THR A 174 -17.07 0.34 -12.65
CA THR A 174 -17.90 0.45 -13.84
C THR A 174 -17.27 -0.13 -15.10
N SER A 175 -15.95 -0.19 -15.17
CA SER A 175 -15.23 -0.80 -16.29
C SER A 175 -13.77 -1.14 -15.96
N ILE A 176 -13.17 -1.96 -16.83
CA ILE A 176 -11.73 -2.24 -16.83
C ILE A 176 -11.21 -1.94 -18.22
N ASN A 177 -10.13 -1.15 -18.31
CA ASN A 177 -9.48 -0.83 -19.56
C ASN A 177 -8.02 -1.31 -19.55
N TYR A 178 -7.57 -1.84 -20.68
CA TYR A 178 -6.15 -2.15 -20.94
C TYR A 178 -5.65 -1.21 -22.02
N ARG A 179 -4.57 -0.49 -21.73
CA ARG A 179 -3.96 0.46 -22.66
C ARG A 179 -2.44 0.25 -22.72
N PRO A 180 -1.80 0.51 -23.87
CA PRO A 180 -0.35 0.60 -23.92
C PRO A 180 0.14 1.71 -22.97
N MET A 181 1.26 1.49 -22.29
CA MET A 181 1.80 2.45 -21.31
C MET A 181 2.14 3.82 -21.95
N TYR A 182 2.49 3.85 -23.24
CA TYR A 182 2.77 5.11 -23.94
C TYR A 182 1.54 6.00 -24.17
N GLN A 183 0.33 5.46 -24.01
CA GLN A 183 -0.94 6.21 -24.06
C GLN A 183 -1.36 6.74 -22.69
N ASN A 184 -0.64 6.39 -21.63
CA ASN A 184 -0.92 6.89 -20.29
C ASN A 184 -0.58 8.38 -20.19
N MET A 185 -1.36 9.14 -19.42
CA MET A 185 -1.12 10.57 -19.23
C MET A 185 0.22 10.85 -18.52
N ASN A 186 0.75 9.89 -17.79
CA ASN A 186 2.07 9.93 -17.15
C ASN A 186 3.15 9.15 -17.93
N ALA A 187 2.92 8.82 -19.20
CA ALA A 187 3.78 7.90 -19.97
C ALA A 187 5.27 8.25 -19.93
N SER A 188 5.61 9.54 -20.11
CA SER A 188 6.98 10.02 -20.06
C SER A 188 7.63 9.77 -18.69
N PHE A 189 6.90 10.08 -17.62
CA PHE A 189 7.35 9.84 -16.25
C PHE A 189 7.43 8.34 -15.92
N LEU A 190 6.42 7.57 -16.27
CA LEU A 190 6.42 6.11 -16.04
C LEU A 190 7.59 5.42 -16.75
N LYS A 191 7.90 5.82 -17.99
CA LYS A 191 9.08 5.31 -18.72
C LYS A 191 10.37 5.63 -17.98
N PHE A 192 10.52 6.87 -17.52
CA PHE A 192 11.67 7.31 -16.73
C PHE A 192 11.75 6.56 -15.41
N TYR A 193 10.67 6.53 -14.63
CA TYR A 193 10.63 5.90 -13.31
C TYR A 193 10.96 4.40 -13.37
N GLY A 194 10.49 3.70 -14.40
CA GLY A 194 10.82 2.28 -14.57
C GLY A 194 12.32 2.01 -14.70
N ALA A 195 13.08 2.90 -15.36
CA ALA A 195 14.54 2.81 -15.42
C ALA A 195 15.16 3.28 -14.08
N PHE A 196 14.65 4.38 -13.50
CA PHE A 196 15.13 4.92 -12.23
C PHE A 196 15.00 3.92 -11.08
N ALA A 197 13.92 3.15 -11.03
CA ALA A 197 13.68 2.17 -9.99
C ALA A 197 14.54 0.90 -10.07
N THR A 198 15.19 0.63 -11.22
CA THR A 198 15.87 -0.65 -11.46
C THR A 198 17.35 -0.55 -11.81
N ASP A 199 17.85 0.64 -12.16
CA ASP A 199 19.22 0.85 -12.62
C ASP A 199 19.90 1.93 -11.75
N THR A 200 20.80 1.50 -10.87
CA THR A 200 21.53 2.38 -9.94
C THR A 200 22.43 3.38 -10.66
N ALA A 201 23.02 2.98 -11.80
CA ALA A 201 23.83 3.91 -12.61
C ALA A 201 22.93 4.94 -13.30
N PHE A 202 21.71 4.56 -13.69
CA PHE A 202 20.72 5.49 -14.20
C PHE A 202 20.26 6.45 -13.08
N GLN A 203 20.02 5.96 -11.87
CA GLN A 203 19.68 6.81 -10.71
C GLN A 203 20.72 7.90 -10.51
N ALA A 204 21.99 7.52 -10.37
CA ALA A 204 23.10 8.46 -10.12
C ALA A 204 23.13 9.61 -11.13
N ARG A 205 22.84 9.33 -12.41
CA ARG A 205 22.81 10.36 -13.47
C ARG A 205 21.56 11.24 -13.48
N HIS A 206 20.57 10.89 -12.66
CA HIS A 206 19.27 11.57 -12.60
C HIS A 206 18.96 12.10 -11.19
N LEU A 207 19.97 12.26 -10.37
CA LEU A 207 19.89 13.00 -9.12
C LEU A 207 20.23 14.48 -9.38
N HIS A 208 19.51 15.36 -8.71
CA HIS A 208 19.95 16.75 -8.56
C HIS A 208 21.09 16.80 -7.56
N ASN A 209 21.99 17.75 -7.70
CA ASN A 209 23.09 17.94 -6.76
C ASN A 209 22.94 19.28 -6.04
N PRO A 210 22.65 19.27 -4.71
CA PRO A 210 22.27 18.11 -3.88
C PRO A 210 20.77 17.76 -4.03
N VAL A 211 20.39 16.53 -3.65
CA VAL A 211 18.98 16.14 -3.43
C VAL A 211 18.56 16.62 -2.04
N LYS A 212 17.51 17.39 -1.95
CA LYS A 212 16.95 17.82 -0.65
C LYS A 212 16.35 16.63 0.09
N PHE A 213 16.62 16.52 1.38
CA PHE A 213 16.10 15.47 2.25
C PHE A 213 15.23 16.05 3.36
N ILE A 214 14.12 15.40 3.66
CA ILE A 214 13.34 15.56 4.89
C ILE A 214 13.04 14.16 5.41
N GLY A 215 13.38 13.90 6.65
CA GLY A 215 13.11 12.61 7.29
C GLY A 215 12.94 12.75 8.79
N PRO A 216 12.66 11.63 9.49
CA PRO A 216 12.58 11.62 10.94
C PRO A 216 13.88 12.12 11.56
N ASP A 217 13.76 12.86 12.66
CA ASP A 217 14.91 13.25 13.46
C ASP A 217 15.32 12.05 14.33
N PRO A 218 16.56 11.56 14.27
CA PRO A 218 16.99 10.41 15.08
C PRO A 218 17.02 10.71 16.58
N ASP A 219 17.04 11.98 16.97
CA ASP A 219 17.14 12.43 18.38
C ASP A 219 15.76 12.82 18.95
N ASP A 220 14.70 12.95 18.10
CA ASP A 220 13.36 13.31 18.53
C ASP A 220 12.29 12.68 17.60
N ASP A 221 11.58 11.68 18.14
CA ASP A 221 10.55 10.90 17.43
C ASP A 221 9.37 11.75 16.89
N PHE A 222 9.21 12.99 17.35
CA PHE A 222 8.12 13.88 16.97
C PHE A 222 8.56 14.99 16.02
N SER A 223 9.84 15.06 15.67
CA SER A 223 10.37 16.07 14.78
C SER A 223 10.92 15.50 13.46
N THR A 224 11.17 16.39 12.52
CA THR A 224 11.80 16.04 11.24
C THR A 224 13.07 16.85 11.05
N MET A 225 14.11 16.20 10.57
CA MET A 225 15.33 16.86 10.13
C MET A 225 15.30 17.16 8.64
N THR A 226 15.96 18.21 8.24
CA THR A 226 16.22 18.54 6.84
C THR A 226 17.70 18.48 6.55
N GLY A 227 18.05 18.04 5.34
CA GLY A 227 19.44 17.94 4.93
C GLY A 227 19.60 17.90 3.41
N ASP A 228 20.82 17.71 3.00
CA ASP A 228 21.23 17.59 1.61
C ASP A 228 21.91 16.24 1.42
N ILE A 229 21.49 15.51 0.40
CA ILE A 229 22.09 14.24 -0.01
C ILE A 229 22.89 14.49 -1.28
N GLU A 230 24.21 14.36 -1.18
CA GLU A 230 25.07 14.37 -2.35
C GLU A 230 24.87 13.09 -3.17
N PRO A 231 25.00 13.15 -4.52
CA PRO A 231 24.77 11.98 -5.37
C PRO A 231 25.61 10.76 -5.00
N GLU A 232 26.81 10.96 -4.48
CA GLU A 232 27.73 9.89 -4.04
C GLU A 232 27.22 9.15 -2.79
N THR A 233 26.49 9.84 -1.93
CA THR A 233 25.92 9.29 -0.69
C THR A 233 24.50 8.73 -0.89
N TRP A 234 23.87 9.00 -2.03
CA TRP A 234 22.52 8.55 -2.36
C TRP A 234 22.24 7.07 -2.05
N PRO A 235 23.15 6.10 -2.36
CA PRO A 235 22.87 4.70 -2.09
C PRO A 235 22.58 4.36 -0.62
N ALA A 236 23.05 5.19 0.33
CA ALA A 236 22.80 5.02 1.76
C ALA A 236 21.42 5.52 2.18
N PHE A 237 20.81 6.42 1.40
CA PHE A 237 19.50 7.04 1.68
C PHE A 237 18.40 6.53 0.76
N ALA A 238 18.75 5.89 -0.35
CA ALA A 238 17.79 5.44 -1.36
C ALA A 238 16.73 4.51 -0.73
N PRO A 239 15.43 4.87 -0.79
CA PRO A 239 14.39 3.97 -0.35
C PRO A 239 14.26 2.78 -1.29
N GLN A 240 13.63 1.70 -0.83
CA GLN A 240 13.26 0.61 -1.70
C GLN A 240 12.20 1.10 -2.70
N LEU A 241 12.56 1.20 -3.96
CA LEU A 241 11.69 1.69 -5.02
C LEU A 241 10.84 0.55 -5.60
N PRO A 242 9.50 0.71 -5.64
CA PRO A 242 8.62 -0.21 -6.34
C PRO A 242 9.03 -0.41 -7.81
N SER A 243 9.16 -1.65 -8.24
CA SER A 243 9.56 -1.98 -9.61
C SER A 243 8.76 -3.15 -10.17
N GLY A 244 8.84 -3.37 -11.48
CA GLY A 244 8.13 -4.48 -12.14
C GLY A 244 6.63 -4.21 -12.34
N MET A 245 5.88 -4.03 -11.28
CA MET A 245 4.46 -3.68 -11.30
C MET A 245 4.11 -2.79 -10.10
N ILE A 246 3.36 -1.71 -10.35
CA ILE A 246 2.85 -0.82 -9.30
C ILE A 246 1.34 -0.64 -9.44
N TYR A 247 0.68 -0.36 -8.31
CA TYR A 247 -0.68 0.18 -8.29
C TYR A 247 -0.62 1.68 -8.02
N ASN A 248 -1.18 2.47 -8.94
CA ASN A 248 -1.28 3.93 -8.83
C ASN A 248 -2.75 4.34 -8.76
N ILE A 249 -3.12 5.17 -7.78
CA ILE A 249 -4.50 5.66 -7.63
C ILE A 249 -4.58 7.10 -8.15
N ILE A 250 -5.60 7.37 -8.98
CA ILE A 250 -5.89 8.66 -9.57
C ILE A 250 -7.24 9.15 -9.04
N TYR A 251 -7.24 10.21 -8.22
CA TYR A 251 -8.42 10.80 -7.57
C TYR A 251 -9.07 11.90 -8.45
N GLY A 252 -9.28 11.61 -9.72
CA GLY A 252 -9.90 12.57 -10.63
C GLY A 252 -9.01 13.74 -11.04
N GLN A 253 -7.71 13.77 -10.62
CA GLN A 253 -6.79 14.82 -11.07
C GLN A 253 -6.64 14.79 -12.59
N LYS A 254 -6.72 15.98 -13.19
CA LYS A 254 -6.37 16.18 -14.58
C LYS A 254 -4.86 16.36 -14.67
N TYR A 255 -4.20 15.45 -15.39
CA TYR A 255 -2.80 15.61 -15.70
C TYR A 255 -2.66 16.57 -16.88
N THR A 256 -1.73 17.50 -16.73
CA THR A 256 -1.20 18.29 -17.83
C THR A 256 0.21 17.81 -18.14
N GLU A 257 0.81 18.22 -19.23
CA GLU A 257 2.22 18.00 -19.47
C GLU A 257 3.03 18.84 -18.47
N SER A 258 3.28 18.26 -17.31
CA SER A 258 3.95 18.92 -16.19
C SER A 258 5.46 18.69 -16.25
N SER A 259 6.22 19.71 -15.90
CA SER A 259 7.67 19.60 -15.69
C SER A 259 8.02 19.07 -14.30
N GLN A 260 7.02 18.77 -13.45
CA GLN A 260 7.21 18.20 -12.11
C GLN A 260 6.31 16.99 -11.90
N LYS A 261 6.80 16.00 -11.17
CA LYS A 261 6.01 14.90 -10.63
C LYS A 261 6.37 14.67 -9.17
N ILE A 262 5.35 14.49 -8.35
CA ILE A 262 5.46 14.06 -6.97
C ILE A 262 4.99 12.59 -6.97
N PHE A 263 5.91 11.68 -6.69
CA PHE A 263 5.65 10.25 -6.61
C PHE A 263 5.63 9.83 -5.15
N VAL A 264 4.50 9.36 -4.70
CA VAL A 264 4.27 8.95 -3.32
C VAL A 264 4.16 7.44 -3.27
N ILE A 265 4.90 6.82 -2.35
CA ILE A 265 4.78 5.41 -1.98
C ILE A 265 4.14 5.39 -0.60
N ARG A 266 2.94 4.85 -0.49
CA ARG A 266 2.18 4.83 0.76
C ARG A 266 1.96 3.40 1.23
N GLY A 267 2.41 3.12 2.46
CA GLY A 267 2.17 1.84 3.13
C GLY A 267 0.71 1.66 3.53
N ILE A 268 0.22 0.43 3.47
CA ILE A 268 -1.19 0.11 3.72
C ILE A 268 -1.48 0.05 5.22
N ALA A 269 -0.60 -0.59 6.00
CA ALA A 269 -0.85 -0.90 7.41
C ALA A 269 0.08 -0.18 8.40
N ASN A 270 1.15 0.43 7.92
CA ASN A 270 2.22 0.98 8.78
C ASN A 270 2.25 2.51 8.85
N GLY A 271 1.37 3.20 8.10
CA GLY A 271 1.32 4.66 8.06
C GLY A 271 2.54 5.33 7.41
N LEU A 272 3.49 4.56 6.88
CA LEU A 272 4.69 5.10 6.26
C LEU A 272 4.37 5.70 4.89
N GLU A 273 4.95 6.86 4.63
CA GLU A 273 4.86 7.53 3.35
C GLU A 273 6.25 8.00 2.91
N THR A 274 6.65 7.59 1.72
CA THR A 274 7.86 8.09 1.07
C THR A 274 7.45 8.93 -0.13
N THR A 275 7.90 10.18 -0.17
CA THR A 275 7.61 11.11 -1.26
C THR A 275 8.88 11.48 -2.02
N LEU A 276 8.89 11.22 -3.32
CA LEU A 276 9.96 11.61 -4.23
C LEU A 276 9.46 12.71 -5.17
N THR A 277 10.10 13.87 -5.15
CA THR A 277 9.78 14.98 -6.06
C THR A 277 10.77 15.01 -7.20
N PHE A 278 10.27 14.83 -8.42
CA PHE A 278 11.04 14.89 -9.66
C PHE A 278 10.72 16.18 -10.43
N LYS A 279 11.73 16.76 -11.06
CA LYS A 279 11.55 17.86 -12.01
C LYS A 279 12.24 17.57 -13.33
N ARG A 280 11.72 18.11 -14.41
CA ARG A 280 12.33 18.04 -15.73
C ARG A 280 13.21 19.27 -15.93
N ILE A 281 14.51 19.07 -15.98
CA ILE A 281 15.53 20.12 -16.18
C ILE A 281 16.27 19.80 -17.47
N GLY A 282 16.31 20.73 -18.41
CA GLY A 282 16.93 20.50 -19.71
C GLY A 282 16.33 19.27 -20.47
N GLY A 283 15.04 19.02 -20.31
CA GLY A 283 14.34 17.89 -20.93
C GLY A 283 14.51 16.54 -20.21
N LYS A 284 15.35 16.47 -19.15
CA LYS A 284 15.63 15.24 -18.39
C LYS A 284 14.98 15.31 -17.01
N TRP A 285 14.36 14.21 -16.59
CA TRP A 285 13.86 14.07 -15.22
C TRP A 285 15.03 13.93 -14.24
N GLN A 286 14.95 14.64 -13.12
CA GLN A 286 15.89 14.56 -12.01
C GLN A 286 15.13 14.48 -10.69
N LEU A 287 15.62 13.68 -9.75
CA LEU A 287 15.14 13.65 -8.38
C LEU A 287 15.66 14.90 -7.65
N MET A 288 14.74 15.72 -7.15
CA MET A 288 15.04 16.98 -6.46
C MET A 288 14.95 16.84 -4.95
N LYS A 289 14.05 15.97 -4.48
CA LYS A 289 13.73 15.88 -3.06
C LYS A 289 13.24 14.48 -2.69
N LEU A 290 13.69 14.01 -1.52
CA LEU A 290 13.19 12.83 -0.82
C LEU A 290 12.59 13.25 0.52
N GLU A 291 11.38 12.78 0.82
CA GLU A 291 10.69 12.95 2.11
C GLU A 291 10.26 11.56 2.62
N MET A 292 10.58 11.26 3.87
CA MET A 292 10.25 9.97 4.53
C MET A 292 9.61 10.20 5.90
#